data_5bacf375a95b1f20eec5cbd25044eef3
#
_entry.id   5bacf375a95b1f20eec5cbd25044eef3
#
_cell.length_a   1.000
_cell.length_b   1.000
_cell.length_c   1.000
_cell.angle_alpha   90.00
_cell.angle_beta   90.00
_cell.angle_gamma   90.00
#
_symmetry.space_group_name_H-M   'P 1'
#
loop_
_entity.id
_entity.type
_entity.pdbx_description
1 polymer ?
#
loop_
_entity_poly.entity_id
_entity_poly.type
_entity_poly.pdbx_seq_one_letter_code
_entity_poly.pdbx_strand_id
1 'polypeptide(L)'
;MPGSRPGSIPYLLAGRFYRMAFDEWGDPAAPPVLCVHGLTRNGRDFDALAEALADRFRVICPDLPGRGRSGWLDDPMLYQAQHYVSALGHLLAWIGRDTAWIGTSLGGICGIVIAALQGTPVTRLVLNDVGPFIPAEALRRIRDYMVASGDSPLMTRFPDLDSIERHLRLIHAPFGPLSDAQWAKLARDSVRMLPDGRFAMHYDPRIAEPLRGHDPADVDMWALWDRIGIPRMVIRGATSDILLPDTFARMQAAGAVALEVPDTGHAPALLDAVQIEAIRSFLEA
;
A
#
# COMPACT_ATOMS: atom_id res chain seq x y z
N MET A 1 -10.57 -12.68 18.96
CA MET A 1 -9.10 -12.49 18.88
C MET A 1 -8.76 -11.12 19.46
N PRO A 2 -7.61 -10.89 20.10
CA PRO A 2 -7.24 -9.54 20.49
C PRO A 2 -7.11 -8.67 19.23
N GLY A 3 -7.67 -7.46 19.28
CA GLY A 3 -7.56 -6.49 18.20
C GLY A 3 -6.11 -6.04 17.94
N SER A 4 -5.91 -5.16 16.96
CA SER A 4 -4.58 -4.61 16.67
C SER A 4 -4.00 -3.85 17.86
N ARG A 5 -2.67 -3.87 17.96
CA ARG A 5 -1.90 -3.04 18.89
C ARG A 5 -1.26 -1.89 18.10
N PRO A 6 -1.57 -0.62 18.45
CA PRO A 6 -0.91 0.51 17.80
C PRO A 6 0.53 0.63 18.27
N GLY A 7 1.42 0.94 17.31
CA GLY A 7 2.83 1.20 17.57
C GLY A 7 3.36 2.36 16.73
N SER A 8 4.59 2.75 17.00
CA SER A 8 5.32 3.70 16.15
C SER A 8 6.82 3.62 16.36
N ILE A 9 7.57 3.99 15.31
CA ILE A 9 9.02 4.15 15.39
C ILE A 9 9.43 5.55 14.92
N PRO A 10 10.52 6.09 15.45
CA PRO A 10 11.20 7.21 14.79
C PRO A 10 11.97 6.72 13.57
N TYR A 11 12.05 7.54 12.52
CA TYR A 11 12.94 7.33 11.38
C TYR A 11 13.59 8.63 10.96
N LEU A 12 14.83 8.56 10.50
CA LEU A 12 15.60 9.72 10.01
C LEU A 12 15.39 9.89 8.51
N LEU A 13 15.01 11.09 8.08
CA LEU A 13 14.89 11.45 6.67
C LEU A 13 15.32 12.90 6.48
N ALA A 14 16.21 13.16 5.51
CA ALA A 14 16.70 14.49 5.17
C ALA A 14 17.15 15.31 6.40
N GLY A 15 17.87 14.68 7.34
CA GLY A 15 18.42 15.33 8.53
C GLY A 15 17.42 15.57 9.66
N ARG A 16 16.19 15.08 9.56
CA ARG A 16 15.15 15.24 10.58
C ARG A 16 14.52 13.90 10.98
N PHE A 17 14.14 13.78 12.26
CA PHE A 17 13.38 12.64 12.75
C PHE A 17 11.88 12.87 12.54
N TYR A 18 11.24 11.87 11.95
CA TYR A 18 9.80 11.76 11.81
C TYR A 18 9.32 10.50 12.53
N ARG A 19 8.00 10.36 12.70
CA ARG A 19 7.37 9.20 13.30
C ARG A 19 6.60 8.41 12.24
N MET A 20 6.88 7.10 12.14
CA MET A 20 6.07 6.15 11.38
C MET A 20 5.18 5.38 12.36
N ALA A 21 3.88 5.48 12.19
CA ALA A 21 2.89 4.72 12.95
C ALA A 21 2.58 3.40 12.23
N PHE A 22 2.14 2.41 13.00
CA PHE A 22 1.66 1.13 12.48
C PHE A 22 0.63 0.51 13.42
N ASP A 23 -0.12 -0.46 12.92
CA ASP A 23 -0.88 -1.43 13.72
C ASP A 23 -0.21 -2.80 13.63
N GLU A 24 -0.19 -3.51 14.74
CA GLU A 24 0.41 -4.83 14.87
C GLU A 24 -0.64 -5.85 15.32
N TRP A 25 -0.67 -7.02 14.66
CA TRP A 25 -1.58 -8.11 14.93
C TRP A 25 -0.80 -9.40 15.22
N GLY A 26 -1.42 -10.31 15.96
CA GLY A 26 -0.84 -11.63 16.24
C GLY A 26 0.20 -11.62 17.39
N ASP A 27 0.89 -12.75 17.54
CA ASP A 27 1.94 -12.91 18.55
C ASP A 27 3.21 -12.17 18.12
N PRO A 28 3.79 -11.28 18.96
CA PRO A 28 5.07 -10.64 18.66
C PRO A 28 6.24 -11.60 18.40
N ALA A 29 6.18 -12.83 18.89
CA ALA A 29 7.19 -13.87 18.67
C ALA A 29 7.01 -14.62 17.33
N ALA A 30 5.83 -14.54 16.72
CA ALA A 30 5.55 -15.19 15.44
C ALA A 30 6.38 -14.61 14.27
N PRO A 31 6.51 -15.32 13.12
CA PRO A 31 7.20 -14.80 11.94
C PRO A 31 6.56 -13.49 11.46
N PRO A 32 7.36 -12.44 11.20
CA PRO A 32 6.81 -11.15 10.81
C PRO A 32 6.36 -11.10 9.34
N VAL A 33 5.23 -10.42 9.12
CA VAL A 33 4.71 -10.05 7.81
C VAL A 33 4.49 -8.53 7.80
N LEU A 34 5.08 -7.84 6.85
CA LEU A 34 4.93 -6.39 6.67
C LEU A 34 3.95 -6.11 5.53
N CYS A 35 2.83 -5.44 5.83
CA CYS A 35 1.79 -5.09 4.87
C CYS A 35 1.83 -3.60 4.54
N VAL A 36 2.24 -3.23 3.32
CA VAL A 36 2.46 -1.84 2.91
C VAL A 36 1.43 -1.39 1.89
N HIS A 37 0.70 -0.32 2.22
CA HIS A 37 -0.44 0.19 1.47
C HIS A 37 -0.07 1.02 0.22
N GLY A 38 -1.08 1.33 -0.60
CA GLY A 38 -0.97 2.16 -1.80
C GLY A 38 -0.87 3.67 -1.51
N LEU A 39 -0.79 4.47 -2.59
CA LEU A 39 -0.43 5.89 -2.56
C LEU A 39 -1.30 6.75 -1.62
N THR A 40 -2.62 6.62 -1.68
CA THR A 40 -3.58 7.44 -0.92
C THR A 40 -4.23 6.68 0.24
N ARG A 41 -3.70 5.49 0.57
CA ARG A 41 -4.27 4.59 1.55
C ARG A 41 -3.49 4.62 2.87
N ASN A 42 -3.85 3.75 3.80
CA ASN A 42 -3.18 3.57 5.10
C ASN A 42 -3.16 2.09 5.51
N GLY A 43 -2.52 1.78 6.61
CA GLY A 43 -2.36 0.41 7.11
C GLY A 43 -3.68 -0.32 7.41
N ARG A 44 -4.79 0.41 7.62
CA ARG A 44 -6.11 -0.16 7.94
C ARG A 44 -6.75 -0.92 6.76
N ASP A 45 -6.23 -0.74 5.54
CA ASP A 45 -6.66 -1.53 4.37
C ASP A 45 -6.38 -3.02 4.55
N PHE A 46 -5.40 -3.36 5.37
CA PHE A 46 -5.01 -4.75 5.64
C PHE A 46 -5.68 -5.38 6.86
N ASP A 47 -6.60 -4.70 7.55
CA ASP A 47 -7.18 -5.20 8.81
C ASP A 47 -7.75 -6.61 8.69
N ALA A 48 -8.55 -6.89 7.65
CA ALA A 48 -9.15 -8.21 7.44
C ALA A 48 -8.10 -9.29 7.14
N LEU A 49 -7.12 -8.97 6.29
CA LEU A 49 -6.01 -9.85 5.99
C LEU A 49 -5.14 -10.08 7.24
N ALA A 50 -4.82 -9.01 7.97
CA ALA A 50 -3.99 -9.09 9.17
C ALA A 50 -4.66 -9.91 10.29
N GLU A 51 -5.97 -9.70 10.50
CA GLU A 51 -6.75 -10.52 11.45
C GLU A 51 -6.75 -12.00 11.04
N ALA A 52 -6.91 -12.29 9.76
CA ALA A 52 -6.90 -13.66 9.25
C ALA A 52 -5.53 -14.33 9.37
N LEU A 53 -4.42 -13.59 9.29
CA LEU A 53 -3.06 -14.13 9.39
C LEU A 53 -2.52 -14.16 10.84
N ALA A 54 -3.20 -13.49 11.80
CA ALA A 54 -2.71 -13.25 13.15
C ALA A 54 -2.56 -14.51 14.02
N ASP A 55 -3.14 -15.62 13.62
CA ASP A 55 -2.99 -16.94 14.28
C ASP A 55 -1.61 -17.58 14.05
N ARG A 56 -0.94 -17.19 12.96
CA ARG A 56 0.35 -17.77 12.52
C ARG A 56 1.47 -16.74 12.43
N PHE A 57 1.14 -15.48 12.19
CA PHE A 57 2.09 -14.44 11.86
C PHE A 57 1.95 -13.21 12.78
N ARG A 58 3.06 -12.52 12.96
CA ARG A 58 3.09 -11.15 13.47
C ARG A 58 2.92 -10.20 12.30
N VAL A 59 1.71 -9.67 12.09
CA VAL A 59 1.42 -8.80 10.95
C VAL A 59 1.58 -7.34 11.36
N ILE A 60 2.36 -6.58 10.62
CA ILE A 60 2.67 -5.17 10.87
C ILE A 60 2.19 -4.35 9.67
N CYS A 61 1.28 -3.41 9.91
CA CYS A 61 0.65 -2.58 8.89
C CYS A 61 1.01 -1.11 9.13
N PRO A 62 2.12 -0.60 8.57
CA PRO A 62 2.50 0.80 8.76
C PRO A 62 1.60 1.74 7.98
N ASP A 63 1.49 2.96 8.48
CA ASP A 63 1.08 4.12 7.73
C ASP A 63 2.34 4.75 7.10
N LEU A 64 2.42 4.84 5.77
CA LEU A 64 3.54 5.50 5.09
C LEU A 64 3.64 6.98 5.51
N PRO A 65 4.83 7.62 5.40
CA PRO A 65 5.00 9.05 5.68
C PRO A 65 3.92 9.91 5.01
N GLY A 66 3.26 10.75 5.79
CA GLY A 66 2.19 11.63 5.31
C GLY A 66 0.81 10.96 5.22
N ARG A 67 0.63 9.73 5.70
CA ARG A 67 -0.66 9.01 5.70
C ARG A 67 -1.04 8.57 7.12
N GLY A 68 -2.34 8.36 7.32
CA GLY A 68 -2.86 7.83 8.57
C GLY A 68 -2.38 8.61 9.79
N ARG A 69 -1.73 7.89 10.72
CA ARG A 69 -1.19 8.44 11.97
C ARG A 69 0.31 8.76 11.89
N SER A 70 0.95 8.52 10.74
CA SER A 70 2.35 8.87 10.52
C SER A 70 2.56 10.38 10.35
N GLY A 71 3.77 10.84 10.68
CA GLY A 71 4.14 12.25 10.54
C GLY A 71 4.07 12.74 9.09
N TRP A 72 3.60 13.97 8.90
CA TRP A 72 3.69 14.67 7.63
C TRP A 72 5.10 15.22 7.43
N LEU A 73 5.60 15.19 6.18
CA LEU A 73 6.92 15.70 5.86
C LEU A 73 6.88 17.23 5.71
N ASP A 74 7.91 17.91 6.20
CA ASP A 74 8.00 19.37 6.08
C ASP A 74 8.20 19.78 4.63
N ASP A 75 9.11 19.09 3.93
CA ASP A 75 9.33 19.26 2.50
C ASP A 75 8.49 18.21 1.72
N PRO A 76 7.46 18.66 0.99
CA PRO A 76 6.61 17.74 0.22
C PRO A 76 7.35 17.06 -0.94
N MET A 77 8.48 17.62 -1.41
CA MET A 77 9.29 16.97 -2.45
C MET A 77 9.93 15.65 -1.99
N LEU A 78 9.90 15.35 -0.69
CA LEU A 78 10.35 14.08 -0.14
C LEU A 78 9.29 12.96 -0.25
N TYR A 79 8.07 13.23 -0.70
CA TYR A 79 7.05 12.20 -0.95
C TYR A 79 7.33 11.40 -2.24
N GLN A 80 8.47 10.73 -2.29
CA GLN A 80 8.95 9.94 -3.42
C GLN A 80 9.35 8.52 -2.99
N ALA A 81 9.32 7.56 -3.92
CA ALA A 81 9.53 6.14 -3.65
C ALA A 81 10.84 5.86 -2.88
N GLN A 82 11.95 6.51 -3.23
CA GLN A 82 13.23 6.32 -2.54
C GLN A 82 13.17 6.68 -1.05
N HIS A 83 12.37 7.69 -0.69
CA HIS A 83 12.23 8.12 0.70
C HIS A 83 11.28 7.21 1.50
N TYR A 84 10.25 6.64 0.86
CA TYR A 84 9.45 5.59 1.46
C TYR A 84 10.27 4.32 1.70
N VAL A 85 11.10 3.91 0.73
CA VAL A 85 12.04 2.79 0.87
C VAL A 85 12.98 3.02 2.05
N SER A 86 13.56 4.23 2.19
CA SER A 86 14.41 4.58 3.33
C SER A 86 13.66 4.48 4.67
N ALA A 87 12.47 5.05 4.75
CA ALA A 87 11.65 4.99 5.97
C ALA A 87 11.25 3.55 6.34
N LEU A 88 10.86 2.74 5.37
CA LEU A 88 10.54 1.32 5.55
C LEU A 88 11.76 0.49 5.93
N GLY A 89 12.95 0.87 5.46
CA GLY A 89 14.22 0.29 5.90
C GLY A 89 14.45 0.43 7.42
N HIS A 90 14.08 1.58 8.01
CA HIS A 90 14.13 1.76 9.46
C HIS A 90 13.12 0.84 10.19
N LEU A 91 11.93 0.63 9.61
CA LEU A 91 10.93 -0.29 10.16
C LEU A 91 11.43 -1.74 10.12
N LEU A 92 12.02 -2.17 8.99
CA LEU A 92 12.62 -3.50 8.86
C LEU A 92 13.77 -3.70 9.87
N ALA A 93 14.62 -2.68 10.05
CA ALA A 93 15.68 -2.72 11.06
C ALA A 93 15.12 -2.82 12.50
N TRP A 94 14.00 -2.15 12.79
CA TRP A 94 13.30 -2.26 14.07
C TRP A 94 12.67 -3.65 14.27
N ILE A 95 12.09 -4.24 13.21
CA ILE A 95 11.59 -5.63 13.26
C ILE A 95 12.72 -6.60 13.57
N GLY A 96 13.92 -6.37 13.00
CA GLY A 96 15.15 -7.08 13.32
C GLY A 96 15.16 -8.57 12.99
N ARG A 97 14.24 -9.02 12.10
CA ARG A 97 14.05 -10.43 11.71
C ARG A 97 13.72 -10.54 10.23
N ASP A 98 13.99 -11.72 9.68
CA ASP A 98 13.50 -12.12 8.36
C ASP A 98 11.99 -11.91 8.27
N THR A 99 11.52 -11.21 7.22
CA THR A 99 10.17 -10.66 7.13
C THR A 99 9.56 -10.97 5.76
N ALA A 100 8.34 -11.49 5.72
CA ALA A 100 7.57 -11.54 4.50
C ALA A 100 6.97 -10.14 4.19
N TRP A 101 6.83 -9.81 2.91
CA TRP A 101 6.32 -8.52 2.45
C TRP A 101 5.04 -8.69 1.62
N ILE A 102 4.02 -7.92 1.94
CA ILE A 102 2.81 -7.77 1.14
C ILE A 102 2.68 -6.30 0.79
N GLY A 103 2.69 -5.95 -0.49
CA GLY A 103 2.63 -4.56 -0.92
C GLY A 103 1.57 -4.31 -1.97
N THR A 104 0.68 -3.33 -1.72
CA THR A 104 -0.30 -2.87 -2.71
C THR A 104 0.25 -1.66 -3.44
N SER A 105 0.27 -1.70 -4.79
CA SER A 105 0.62 -0.52 -5.61
C SER A 105 1.97 0.09 -5.18
N LEU A 106 2.00 1.33 -4.66
CA LEU A 106 3.21 1.97 -4.12
C LEU A 106 3.93 1.08 -3.09
N GLY A 107 3.20 0.39 -2.21
CA GLY A 107 3.78 -0.55 -1.25
C GLY A 107 4.46 -1.74 -1.93
N GLY A 108 3.96 -2.17 -3.09
CA GLY A 108 4.58 -3.19 -3.92
C GLY A 108 5.83 -2.67 -4.65
N ILE A 109 5.81 -1.43 -5.14
CA ILE A 109 7.00 -0.76 -5.72
C ILE A 109 8.14 -0.73 -4.68
N CYS A 110 7.84 -0.30 -3.44
CA CYS A 110 8.80 -0.32 -2.35
C CYS A 110 9.31 -1.75 -2.07
N GLY A 111 8.41 -2.75 -2.14
CA GLY A 111 8.75 -4.16 -1.97
C GLY A 111 9.70 -4.68 -3.06
N ILE A 112 9.48 -4.35 -4.33
CA ILE A 112 10.38 -4.71 -5.44
C ILE A 112 11.78 -4.13 -5.19
N VAL A 113 11.85 -2.83 -4.84
CA VAL A 113 13.13 -2.15 -4.60
C VAL A 113 13.86 -2.80 -3.43
N ILE A 114 13.20 -2.96 -2.27
CA ILE A 114 13.84 -3.51 -1.06
C ILE A 114 14.23 -4.98 -1.25
N ALA A 115 13.39 -5.80 -1.88
CA ALA A 115 13.68 -7.22 -2.12
C ALA A 115 14.86 -7.43 -3.09
N ALA A 116 15.15 -6.47 -3.96
CA ALA A 116 16.28 -6.51 -4.90
C ALA A 116 17.60 -6.03 -4.28
N LEU A 117 17.60 -5.47 -3.06
CA LEU A 117 18.82 -5.01 -2.39
C LEU A 117 19.64 -6.18 -1.82
N GLN A 118 20.95 -6.04 -1.84
CA GLN A 118 21.85 -7.00 -1.21
C GLN A 118 21.65 -6.98 0.32
N GLY A 119 21.53 -8.15 0.94
CA GLY A 119 21.32 -8.28 2.38
C GLY A 119 19.92 -7.90 2.84
N THR A 120 18.94 -7.87 1.94
CA THR A 120 17.54 -7.65 2.30
C THR A 120 17.06 -8.68 3.32
N PRO A 121 16.31 -8.28 4.36
CA PRO A 121 15.65 -9.21 5.27
C PRO A 121 14.32 -9.74 4.71
N VAL A 122 13.93 -9.36 3.48
CA VAL A 122 12.69 -9.84 2.87
C VAL A 122 12.87 -11.25 2.37
N THR A 123 12.00 -12.18 2.81
CA THR A 123 12.08 -13.62 2.48
C THR A 123 11.01 -14.10 1.52
N ARG A 124 9.88 -13.38 1.42
CA ARG A 124 8.78 -13.63 0.48
C ARG A 124 8.18 -12.31 0.07
N LEU A 125 7.78 -12.19 -1.19
CA LEU A 125 7.22 -10.95 -1.73
C LEU A 125 5.85 -11.22 -2.37
N VAL A 126 4.80 -10.60 -1.84
CA VAL A 126 3.46 -10.54 -2.42
C VAL A 126 3.22 -9.15 -2.98
N LEU A 127 2.94 -9.06 -4.27
CA LEU A 127 2.61 -7.83 -4.98
C LEU A 127 1.11 -7.81 -5.30
N ASN A 128 0.40 -6.83 -4.77
CA ASN A 128 -1.00 -6.60 -5.07
C ASN A 128 -1.12 -5.49 -6.11
N ASP A 129 -1.44 -5.89 -7.31
CA ASP A 129 -1.76 -5.11 -8.50
C ASP A 129 -0.69 -4.10 -8.91
N VAL A 130 0.55 -4.53 -8.87
CA VAL A 130 1.70 -3.81 -9.41
C VAL A 130 2.77 -4.82 -9.84
N GLY A 131 3.55 -4.43 -10.83
CA GLY A 131 4.67 -5.23 -11.35
C GLY A 131 5.88 -4.36 -11.67
N PRO A 132 6.92 -4.98 -12.26
CA PRO A 132 8.14 -4.29 -12.62
C PRO A 132 7.99 -3.33 -13.83
N PHE A 133 6.84 -3.31 -14.50
CA PHE A 133 6.52 -2.33 -15.53
C PHE A 133 5.19 -1.63 -15.21
N ILE A 134 5.19 -0.30 -15.29
CA ILE A 134 4.01 0.53 -15.09
C ILE A 134 3.93 1.52 -16.27
N PRO A 135 2.83 1.52 -17.04
CA PRO A 135 2.71 2.39 -18.22
C PRO A 135 2.52 3.86 -17.82
N ALA A 136 3.11 4.75 -18.60
CA ALA A 136 3.00 6.19 -18.42
C ALA A 136 1.56 6.70 -18.41
N GLU A 137 0.66 6.07 -19.19
CA GLU A 137 -0.76 6.43 -19.24
C GLU A 137 -1.43 6.28 -17.86
N ALA A 138 -1.21 5.17 -17.19
CA ALA A 138 -1.74 4.95 -15.84
C ALA A 138 -1.14 5.95 -14.83
N LEU A 139 0.14 6.26 -14.94
CA LEU A 139 0.79 7.27 -14.10
C LEU A 139 0.27 8.68 -14.36
N ARG A 140 -0.06 9.03 -15.63
CA ARG A 140 -0.72 10.31 -15.94
C ARG A 140 -2.09 10.40 -15.29
N ARG A 141 -2.91 9.34 -15.39
CA ARG A 141 -4.23 9.29 -14.75
C ARG A 141 -4.10 9.49 -13.22
N ILE A 142 -3.15 8.82 -12.57
CA ILE A 142 -2.90 8.97 -11.13
C ILE A 142 -2.46 10.40 -10.81
N ARG A 143 -1.50 10.96 -11.55
CA ARG A 143 -1.05 12.35 -11.39
C ARG A 143 -2.21 13.33 -11.48
N ASP A 144 -2.99 13.23 -12.55
CA ASP A 144 -4.08 14.17 -12.83
C ASP A 144 -5.15 14.12 -11.72
N TYR A 145 -5.50 12.93 -11.26
CA TYR A 145 -6.37 12.76 -10.11
C TYR A 145 -5.76 13.37 -8.83
N MET A 146 -4.49 13.09 -8.54
CA MET A 146 -3.83 13.56 -7.32
C MET A 146 -3.67 15.08 -7.30
N VAL A 147 -3.29 15.69 -8.43
CA VAL A 147 -3.17 17.15 -8.56
C VAL A 147 -4.53 17.80 -8.42
N ALA A 148 -5.56 17.32 -9.13
CA ALA A 148 -6.92 17.85 -9.02
C ALA A 148 -7.48 17.73 -7.59
N SER A 149 -7.20 16.60 -6.92
CA SER A 149 -7.61 16.38 -5.54
C SER A 149 -6.90 17.30 -4.57
N GLY A 150 -5.59 17.52 -4.72
CA GLY A 150 -4.80 18.42 -3.88
C GLY A 150 -5.24 19.88 -3.99
N ASP A 151 -5.73 20.31 -5.16
CA ASP A 151 -6.18 21.66 -5.41
C ASP A 151 -7.64 21.93 -5.02
N SER A 152 -8.42 20.86 -4.75
CA SER A 152 -9.84 20.98 -4.48
C SER A 152 -10.13 21.22 -3.00
N PRO A 153 -10.76 22.36 -2.61
CA PRO A 153 -11.24 22.56 -1.26
C PRO A 153 -12.28 21.51 -0.80
N LEU A 154 -13.02 20.89 -1.74
CA LEU A 154 -14.00 19.85 -1.46
C LEU A 154 -13.33 18.55 -1.00
N MET A 155 -12.12 18.26 -1.48
CA MET A 155 -11.35 17.08 -1.10
C MET A 155 -10.69 17.19 0.27
N THR A 156 -10.66 18.39 0.83
CA THR A 156 -10.05 18.67 2.13
C THR A 156 -11.06 18.82 3.26
N ARG A 157 -12.38 18.94 2.94
CA ARG A 157 -13.42 19.19 3.94
C ARG A 157 -14.75 18.57 3.55
N PHE A 158 -15.04 17.41 4.11
CA PHE A 158 -16.34 16.72 3.96
C PHE A 158 -17.22 17.00 5.17
N PRO A 159 -18.53 17.21 4.97
CA PRO A 159 -19.45 17.49 6.09
C PRO A 159 -19.68 16.27 7.00
N ASP A 160 -19.68 15.07 6.43
CA ASP A 160 -20.04 13.82 7.11
C ASP A 160 -19.36 12.61 6.45
N LEU A 161 -19.48 11.45 7.11
CA LEU A 161 -18.93 10.18 6.61
C LEU A 161 -19.65 9.67 5.36
N ASP A 162 -20.93 9.96 5.20
CA ASP A 162 -21.70 9.52 4.03
C ASP A 162 -21.19 10.20 2.75
N SER A 163 -20.81 11.47 2.84
CA SER A 163 -20.21 12.22 1.74
C SER A 163 -18.84 11.62 1.33
N ILE A 164 -18.07 11.18 2.33
CA ILE A 164 -16.79 10.50 2.10
C ILE A 164 -17.02 9.13 1.46
N GLU A 165 -17.98 8.35 1.98
CA GLU A 165 -18.29 7.03 1.41
C GLU A 165 -18.70 7.14 -0.05
N ARG A 166 -19.60 8.08 -0.39
CA ARG A 166 -19.98 8.34 -1.78
C ARG A 166 -18.78 8.70 -2.66
N HIS A 167 -17.88 9.54 -2.14
CA HIS A 167 -16.65 9.89 -2.83
C HIS A 167 -15.74 8.69 -3.04
N LEU A 168 -15.52 7.86 -2.00
CA LEU A 168 -14.67 6.67 -2.08
C LEU A 168 -15.26 5.61 -3.02
N ARG A 169 -16.57 5.40 -3.01
CA ARG A 169 -17.24 4.50 -3.96
C ARG A 169 -17.00 4.91 -5.42
N LEU A 170 -16.89 6.21 -5.69
CA LEU A 170 -16.61 6.72 -7.03
C LEU A 170 -15.15 6.48 -7.44
N ILE A 171 -14.18 6.87 -6.58
CA ILE A 171 -12.76 6.83 -6.93
C ILE A 171 -12.13 5.45 -6.76
N HIS A 172 -12.69 4.61 -5.88
CA HIS A 172 -12.23 3.24 -5.62
C HIS A 172 -13.21 2.18 -6.15
N ALA A 173 -14.11 2.53 -7.08
CA ALA A 173 -14.95 1.55 -7.78
C ALA A 173 -14.13 0.35 -8.33
N PRO A 174 -12.89 0.54 -8.82
CA PRO A 174 -12.05 -0.56 -9.29
C PRO A 174 -11.60 -1.56 -8.21
N PHE A 175 -11.79 -1.30 -6.91
CA PHE A 175 -11.39 -2.24 -5.84
C PHE A 175 -12.17 -3.57 -5.88
N GLY A 176 -13.21 -3.65 -6.70
CA GLY A 176 -14.09 -4.79 -6.84
C GLY A 176 -15.39 -4.65 -6.05
N PRO A 177 -16.19 -5.71 -6.01
CA PRO A 177 -17.48 -5.69 -5.33
C PRO A 177 -17.29 -5.69 -3.79
N LEU A 178 -17.44 -4.52 -3.17
CA LEU A 178 -17.43 -4.36 -1.72
C LEU A 178 -18.86 -4.23 -1.20
N SER A 179 -19.14 -4.84 -0.04
CA SER A 179 -20.40 -4.66 0.68
C SER A 179 -20.50 -3.24 1.28
N ASP A 180 -21.72 -2.81 1.63
CA ASP A 180 -21.94 -1.52 2.29
C ASP A 180 -21.16 -1.40 3.61
N ALA A 181 -21.07 -2.48 4.37
CA ALA A 181 -20.29 -2.51 5.60
C ALA A 181 -18.77 -2.29 5.35
N GLN A 182 -18.23 -2.84 4.27
CA GLN A 182 -16.84 -2.65 3.86
C GLN A 182 -16.61 -1.21 3.38
N TRP A 183 -17.52 -0.64 2.60
CA TRP A 183 -17.46 0.77 2.19
C TRP A 183 -17.53 1.72 3.38
N ALA A 184 -18.44 1.48 4.32
CA ALA A 184 -18.55 2.29 5.53
C ALA A 184 -17.30 2.20 6.42
N LYS A 185 -16.65 1.01 6.50
CA LYS A 185 -15.36 0.85 7.18
C LYS A 185 -14.28 1.65 6.44
N LEU A 186 -14.18 1.50 5.12
CA LEU A 186 -13.22 2.20 4.29
C LEU A 186 -13.32 3.73 4.48
N ALA A 187 -14.55 4.26 4.53
CA ALA A 187 -14.82 5.68 4.76
C ALA A 187 -14.29 6.13 6.13
N ARG A 188 -14.62 5.40 7.20
CA ARG A 188 -14.14 5.74 8.56
C ARG A 188 -12.62 5.71 8.67
N ASP A 189 -11.99 4.72 8.05
CA ASP A 189 -10.53 4.53 8.12
C ASP A 189 -9.75 5.49 7.21
N SER A 190 -10.44 6.14 6.27
CA SER A 190 -9.82 7.04 5.28
C SER A 190 -9.78 8.50 5.70
N VAL A 191 -10.23 8.84 6.92
CA VAL A 191 -10.42 10.24 7.31
C VAL A 191 -9.78 10.59 8.64
N ARG A 192 -9.60 11.88 8.83
CA ARG A 192 -9.34 12.52 10.12
C ARG A 192 -10.40 13.59 10.38
N MET A 193 -10.86 13.70 11.61
CA MET A 193 -11.78 14.76 12.03
C MET A 193 -11.01 16.07 12.20
N LEU A 194 -11.58 17.14 11.69
CA LEU A 194 -11.08 18.50 11.82
C LEU A 194 -11.62 19.18 13.10
N PRO A 195 -10.97 20.24 13.61
CA PRO A 195 -11.44 20.96 14.80
C PRO A 195 -12.86 21.55 14.67
N ASP A 196 -13.33 21.80 13.45
CA ASP A 196 -14.68 22.32 13.17
C ASP A 196 -15.75 21.21 13.03
N GLY A 197 -15.39 19.95 13.33
CA GLY A 197 -16.29 18.80 13.27
C GLY A 197 -16.46 18.18 11.88
N ARG A 198 -15.87 18.78 10.84
CA ARG A 198 -15.82 18.22 9.50
C ARG A 198 -14.73 17.17 9.39
N PHE A 199 -14.69 16.48 8.27
CA PHE A 199 -13.70 15.45 7.97
C PHE A 199 -12.80 15.88 6.81
N ALA A 200 -11.55 15.42 6.84
CA ALA A 200 -10.63 15.49 5.73
C ALA A 200 -10.03 14.09 5.48
N MET A 201 -9.53 13.84 4.28
CA MET A 201 -8.77 12.63 4.02
C MET A 201 -7.57 12.54 4.98
N HIS A 202 -7.23 11.32 5.36
CA HIS A 202 -6.18 11.06 6.36
C HIS A 202 -4.75 11.35 5.88
N TYR A 203 -4.56 11.64 4.58
CA TYR A 203 -3.23 11.89 4.02
C TYR A 203 -2.93 13.38 3.82
N ASP A 204 -1.65 13.73 3.75
CA ASP A 204 -1.18 15.05 3.40
C ASP A 204 -1.48 15.33 1.92
N PRO A 205 -2.29 16.33 1.56
CA PRO A 205 -2.59 16.63 0.16
C PRO A 205 -1.33 16.99 -0.66
N ARG A 206 -0.25 17.41 0.00
CA ARG A 206 1.02 17.74 -0.65
C ARG A 206 1.79 16.51 -1.15
N ILE A 207 1.29 15.28 -0.96
CA ILE A 207 1.85 14.08 -1.61
C ILE A 207 1.78 14.15 -3.15
N ALA A 208 0.96 15.04 -3.69
CA ALA A 208 0.87 15.34 -5.11
C ALA A 208 2.00 16.23 -5.63
N GLU A 209 2.71 16.98 -4.78
CA GLU A 209 3.71 17.97 -5.22
C GLU A 209 4.82 17.38 -6.10
N PRO A 210 5.42 16.20 -5.78
CA PRO A 210 6.43 15.61 -6.65
C PRO A 210 5.91 15.19 -8.03
N LEU A 211 4.58 15.10 -8.19
CA LEU A 211 3.95 14.72 -9.47
C LEU A 211 3.65 15.93 -10.35
N ARG A 212 3.73 17.16 -9.81
CA ARG A 212 3.43 18.39 -10.57
C ARG A 212 4.53 18.70 -11.56
N GLY A 213 4.13 19.24 -12.70
CA GLY A 213 5.05 19.80 -13.68
C GLY A 213 5.85 18.78 -14.51
N HIS A 214 5.63 17.50 -14.31
CA HIS A 214 6.29 16.44 -15.07
C HIS A 214 5.27 15.58 -15.80
N ASP A 215 5.55 15.26 -17.07
CA ASP A 215 4.80 14.22 -17.77
C ASP A 215 5.46 12.88 -17.43
N PRO A 216 4.72 11.94 -16.80
CA PRO A 216 5.29 10.65 -16.43
C PRO A 216 5.73 9.85 -17.67
N ALA A 217 6.88 9.20 -17.56
CA ALA A 217 7.33 8.17 -18.48
C ALA A 217 6.95 6.77 -17.94
N ASP A 218 7.06 5.76 -18.80
CA ASP A 218 6.98 4.38 -18.35
C ASP A 218 8.02 4.10 -17.26
N VAL A 219 7.61 3.37 -16.24
CA VAL A 219 8.52 2.89 -15.20
C VAL A 219 8.90 1.44 -15.51
N ASP A 220 10.18 1.21 -15.74
CA ASP A 220 10.75 -0.12 -15.98
C ASP A 220 11.70 -0.51 -14.83
N MET A 221 11.30 -1.53 -14.08
CA MET A 221 12.06 -2.11 -12.96
C MET A 221 12.40 -3.58 -13.20
N TRP A 222 12.37 -4.07 -14.46
CA TRP A 222 12.69 -5.48 -14.75
C TRP A 222 14.08 -5.85 -14.27
N ALA A 223 15.06 -4.96 -14.37
CA ALA A 223 16.41 -5.20 -13.87
C ALA A 223 16.47 -5.39 -12.34
N LEU A 224 15.53 -4.78 -11.57
CA LEU A 224 15.37 -5.04 -10.14
C LEU A 224 14.65 -6.38 -9.91
N TRP A 225 13.56 -6.62 -10.64
CA TRP A 225 12.79 -7.86 -10.55
C TRP A 225 13.66 -9.11 -10.79
N ASP A 226 14.53 -9.07 -11.80
CA ASP A 226 15.40 -10.18 -12.16
C ASP A 226 16.47 -10.47 -11.09
N ARG A 227 16.73 -9.53 -10.20
CA ARG A 227 17.65 -9.71 -9.05
C ARG A 227 16.96 -10.31 -7.81
N ILE A 228 15.64 -10.37 -7.78
CA ILE A 228 14.89 -10.91 -6.64
C ILE A 228 14.97 -12.45 -6.66
N GLY A 229 15.75 -13.02 -5.77
CA GLY A 229 15.96 -14.47 -5.65
C GLY A 229 15.01 -15.20 -4.69
N ILE A 230 14.05 -14.50 -4.08
CA ILE A 230 13.09 -15.07 -3.12
C ILE A 230 11.78 -15.46 -3.81
N PRO A 231 10.94 -16.33 -3.18
CA PRO A 231 9.59 -16.61 -3.66
C PRO A 231 8.75 -15.36 -3.84
N ARG A 232 8.03 -15.28 -4.96
CA ARG A 232 7.20 -14.14 -5.34
C ARG A 232 5.78 -14.58 -5.67
N MET A 233 4.81 -13.80 -5.23
CA MET A 233 3.40 -13.92 -5.61
C MET A 233 2.94 -12.60 -6.20
N VAL A 234 2.12 -12.65 -7.22
CA VAL A 234 1.50 -11.48 -7.84
C VAL A 234 -0.01 -11.68 -7.93
N ILE A 235 -0.74 -10.69 -7.46
CA ILE A 235 -2.21 -10.61 -7.54
C ILE A 235 -2.54 -9.49 -8.52
N ARG A 236 -3.44 -9.75 -9.47
CA ARG A 236 -3.84 -8.78 -10.49
C ARG A 236 -5.37 -8.65 -10.51
N GLY A 237 -5.87 -7.42 -10.54
CA GLY A 237 -7.25 -7.18 -10.94
C GLY A 237 -7.41 -7.38 -12.46
N ALA A 238 -8.40 -8.17 -12.90
CA ALA A 238 -8.56 -8.54 -14.31
C ALA A 238 -8.69 -7.34 -15.26
N THR A 239 -9.19 -6.20 -14.75
CA THR A 239 -9.34 -4.95 -15.52
C THR A 239 -8.32 -3.87 -15.13
N SER A 240 -7.23 -4.23 -14.43
CA SER A 240 -6.21 -3.28 -14.01
C SER A 240 -5.50 -2.63 -15.20
N ASP A 241 -5.33 -1.33 -15.12
CA ASP A 241 -4.55 -0.49 -16.03
C ASP A 241 -3.11 -0.22 -15.52
N ILE A 242 -2.81 -0.63 -14.30
CA ILE A 242 -1.47 -0.50 -13.68
C ILE A 242 -0.64 -1.76 -13.92
N LEU A 243 -1.16 -2.93 -13.57
CA LEU A 243 -0.54 -4.21 -13.87
C LEU A 243 -1.15 -4.79 -15.14
N LEU A 244 -0.48 -4.54 -16.26
CA LEU A 244 -0.95 -5.00 -17.57
C LEU A 244 -0.91 -6.53 -17.71
N PRO A 245 -1.80 -7.14 -18.54
CA PRO A 245 -1.81 -8.59 -18.76
C PRO A 245 -0.46 -9.16 -19.18
N ASP A 246 0.25 -8.49 -20.09
CA ASP A 246 1.56 -8.93 -20.60
C ASP A 246 2.63 -8.91 -19.50
N THR A 247 2.62 -7.87 -18.65
CA THR A 247 3.51 -7.80 -17.49
C THR A 247 3.22 -8.93 -16.51
N PHE A 248 1.94 -9.17 -16.20
CA PHE A 248 1.50 -10.26 -15.32
C PHE A 248 1.91 -11.64 -15.86
N ALA A 249 1.66 -11.90 -17.14
CA ALA A 249 2.06 -13.15 -17.79
C ALA A 249 3.59 -13.35 -17.77
N ARG A 250 4.38 -12.30 -18.00
CA ARG A 250 5.84 -12.36 -17.91
C ARG A 250 6.32 -12.64 -16.48
N MET A 251 5.69 -12.05 -15.45
CA MET A 251 6.00 -12.33 -14.05
C MET A 251 5.70 -13.80 -13.69
N GLN A 252 4.58 -14.34 -14.17
CA GLN A 252 4.21 -15.75 -13.99
C GLN A 252 5.22 -16.68 -14.70
N ALA A 253 5.59 -16.38 -15.94
CA ALA A 253 6.59 -17.13 -16.69
C ALA A 253 7.98 -17.11 -16.00
N ALA A 254 8.28 -16.04 -15.24
CA ALA A 254 9.46 -15.91 -14.42
C ALA A 254 9.35 -16.60 -13.03
N GLY A 255 8.32 -17.45 -12.83
CA GLY A 255 8.15 -18.28 -11.64
C GLY A 255 7.39 -17.63 -10.48
N ALA A 256 6.73 -16.48 -10.66
CA ALA A 256 5.85 -15.95 -9.65
C ALA A 256 4.55 -16.75 -9.56
N VAL A 257 4.07 -17.04 -8.34
CA VAL A 257 2.71 -17.53 -8.12
C VAL A 257 1.74 -16.41 -8.53
N ALA A 258 0.75 -16.72 -9.36
CA ALA A 258 -0.13 -15.73 -9.96
C ALA A 258 -1.58 -15.96 -9.58
N LEU A 259 -2.29 -14.88 -9.19
CA LEU A 259 -3.72 -14.86 -8.93
C LEU A 259 -4.35 -13.71 -9.68
N GLU A 260 -5.28 -13.98 -10.60
CA GLU A 260 -6.09 -12.95 -11.22
C GLU A 260 -7.47 -12.87 -10.57
N VAL A 261 -7.90 -11.67 -10.21
CA VAL A 261 -9.18 -11.40 -9.52
C VAL A 261 -10.17 -10.84 -10.54
N PRO A 262 -11.26 -11.56 -10.84
CA PRO A 262 -12.27 -11.12 -11.80
C PRO A 262 -13.00 -9.85 -11.32
N ASP A 263 -13.58 -9.10 -12.25
CA ASP A 263 -14.40 -7.90 -12.00
C ASP A 263 -13.74 -6.84 -11.13
N THR A 264 -12.41 -6.81 -11.12
CA THR A 264 -11.60 -5.94 -10.27
C THR A 264 -10.54 -5.24 -11.11
N GLY A 265 -10.32 -3.96 -10.82
CA GLY A 265 -9.25 -3.15 -11.39
C GLY A 265 -8.15 -2.89 -10.36
N HIS A 266 -7.61 -1.67 -10.38
CA HIS A 266 -6.52 -1.28 -9.46
C HIS A 266 -7.07 -0.70 -8.16
N ALA A 267 -6.88 -1.39 -7.05
CA ALA A 267 -6.29 -2.71 -6.81
C ALA A 267 -7.29 -3.60 -6.05
N PRO A 268 -7.19 -4.95 -6.17
CA PRO A 268 -7.95 -5.85 -5.31
C PRO A 268 -7.85 -5.45 -3.84
N ALA A 269 -9.00 -5.40 -3.14
CA ALA A 269 -9.06 -4.90 -1.77
C ALA A 269 -8.50 -5.88 -0.71
N LEU A 270 -8.20 -7.13 -1.09
CA LEU A 270 -7.70 -8.20 -0.21
C LEU A 270 -8.66 -8.51 0.96
N LEU A 271 -9.96 -8.38 0.72
CA LEU A 271 -11.02 -8.63 1.69
C LEU A 271 -11.77 -9.95 1.44
N ASP A 272 -11.57 -10.55 0.27
CA ASP A 272 -12.20 -11.81 -0.12
C ASP A 272 -11.43 -13.02 0.42
N ALA A 273 -12.18 -14.05 0.86
CA ALA A 273 -11.60 -15.25 1.47
C ALA A 273 -10.63 -15.99 0.52
N VAL A 274 -10.89 -15.98 -0.79
CA VAL A 274 -10.02 -16.65 -1.78
C VAL A 274 -8.69 -15.94 -1.87
N GLN A 275 -8.70 -14.60 -1.88
CA GLN A 275 -7.48 -13.79 -1.91
C GLN A 275 -6.66 -13.98 -0.62
N ILE A 276 -7.32 -13.94 0.54
CA ILE A 276 -6.69 -14.12 1.85
C ILE A 276 -6.06 -15.51 1.95
N GLU A 277 -6.79 -16.57 1.55
CA GLU A 277 -6.28 -17.94 1.62
C GLU A 277 -5.12 -18.18 0.65
N ALA A 278 -5.17 -17.62 -0.55
CA ALA A 278 -4.06 -17.70 -1.49
C ALA A 278 -2.78 -17.06 -0.93
N ILE A 279 -2.90 -15.90 -0.27
CA ILE A 279 -1.78 -15.22 0.40
C ILE A 279 -1.28 -16.08 1.57
N ARG A 280 -2.18 -16.60 2.42
CA ARG A 280 -1.83 -17.47 3.55
C ARG A 280 -1.03 -18.67 3.07
N SER A 281 -1.58 -19.42 2.10
CA SER A 281 -0.93 -20.62 1.53
C SER A 281 0.46 -20.31 0.96
N PHE A 282 0.62 -19.16 0.29
CA PHE A 282 1.92 -18.73 -0.22
C PHE A 282 2.91 -18.38 0.90
N LEU A 283 2.46 -17.79 1.99
CA LEU A 283 3.33 -17.45 3.13
C LEU A 283 3.79 -18.67 3.93
N GLU A 284 2.97 -19.73 3.96
CA GLU A 284 3.23 -20.97 4.70
C GLU A 284 4.06 -22.00 3.90
N ALA A 285 4.13 -21.87 2.56
CA ALA A 285 4.88 -22.77 1.69
C ALA A 285 6.40 -22.55 1.83
#